data_a0681bce5ed7acd543fa44b2a5e919a3
#
_entry.id   a0681bce5ed7acd543fa44b2a5e919a3
#
_cell.length_a   1.000
_cell.length_b   1.000
_cell.length_c   1.000
_cell.angle_alpha   90.00
_cell.angle_beta   90.00
_cell.angle_gamma   90.00
#
_symmetry.space_group_name_H-M   'P 1'
#
loop_
_entity.id
_entity.type
_entity.pdbx_description
1 polymer ?
#
loop_
_entity_poly.entity_id
_entity_poly.type
_entity_poly.pdbx_seq_one_letter_code
_entity_poly.pdbx_strand_id
1 'polypeptide(L)'
;MPRRRVVSKREIPADPLYQSALVTKFINCVMSDGKRSTAERILYKSFDIIKEKTADDPLKVFKKAIDNVKPSLEVKSRRVGGSNYQVPVEVNPNRRLSLSIRWIVGYASERGDGKTMQEKLANELMDAANLRGGAVKKREDVHRMAEANKAFAHYRW
;
A
#
# COMPACT_ATOMS: atom_id res chain seq x y z
N MET A 1 -23.10 12.67 2.35
CA MET A 1 -23.15 11.18 2.23
C MET A 1 -24.51 10.79 1.67
N PRO A 2 -24.60 9.90 0.68
CA PRO A 2 -25.90 9.50 0.15
C PRO A 2 -26.67 8.71 1.23
N ARG A 3 -27.87 9.18 1.58
CA ARG A 3 -28.72 8.52 2.60
C ARG A 3 -29.55 7.36 2.04
N ARG A 4 -29.81 7.33 0.73
CA ARG A 4 -30.85 6.46 0.14
C ARG A 4 -30.33 5.38 -0.81
N ARG A 5 -29.03 5.40 -1.20
CA ARG A 5 -28.47 4.38 -2.09
C ARG A 5 -26.99 4.14 -1.81
N VAL A 6 -26.54 2.94 -2.07
CA VAL A 6 -25.12 2.60 -2.11
C VAL A 6 -24.55 3.09 -3.44
N VAL A 7 -23.49 3.90 -3.38
CA VAL A 7 -22.80 4.38 -4.59
C VAL A 7 -22.09 3.21 -5.26
N SER A 8 -22.35 2.99 -6.54
CA SER A 8 -21.64 1.98 -7.33
C SER A 8 -20.16 2.32 -7.43
N LYS A 9 -19.31 1.33 -7.20
CA LYS A 9 -17.86 1.48 -7.36
C LYS A 9 -17.52 1.43 -8.84
N ARG A 10 -16.74 2.41 -9.32
CA ARG A 10 -16.22 2.39 -10.69
C ARG A 10 -15.26 1.23 -10.86
N GLU A 11 -15.38 0.50 -11.94
CA GLU A 11 -14.41 -0.50 -12.35
C GLU A 11 -13.13 0.20 -12.82
N ILE A 12 -12.00 -0.37 -12.46
CA ILE A 12 -10.69 0.15 -12.83
C ILE A 12 -10.23 -0.67 -14.04
N PRO A 13 -10.02 -0.03 -15.21
CA PRO A 13 -9.51 -0.74 -16.38
C PRO A 13 -8.12 -1.32 -16.09
N ALA A 14 -7.82 -2.45 -16.70
CA ALA A 14 -6.50 -3.05 -16.63
C ALA A 14 -5.47 -2.17 -17.34
N ASP A 15 -4.23 -2.22 -16.88
CA ASP A 15 -3.11 -1.54 -17.51
C ASP A 15 -2.82 -2.13 -18.91
N PRO A 16 -2.57 -1.31 -19.94
CA PRO A 16 -2.39 -1.82 -21.29
C PRO A 16 -1.13 -2.69 -21.48
N LEU A 17 -0.04 -2.41 -20.74
CA LEU A 17 1.22 -3.17 -20.86
C LEU A 17 1.18 -4.47 -20.03
N TYR A 18 0.76 -4.39 -18.77
CA TYR A 18 0.79 -5.51 -17.83
C TYR A 18 -0.57 -6.19 -17.65
N GLN A 19 -1.61 -5.73 -18.32
CA GLN A 19 -3.00 -6.24 -18.26
C GLN A 19 -3.50 -6.49 -16.83
N SER A 20 -3.12 -5.63 -15.90
CA SER A 20 -3.38 -5.76 -14.47
C SER A 20 -4.08 -4.53 -13.89
N ALA A 21 -5.26 -4.71 -13.32
CA ALA A 21 -5.96 -3.65 -12.58
C ALA A 21 -5.22 -3.20 -11.31
N LEU A 22 -4.35 -4.06 -10.76
CA LEU A 22 -3.51 -3.72 -9.61
C LEU A 22 -2.45 -2.67 -9.98
N VAL A 23 -1.85 -2.80 -11.17
CA VAL A 23 -0.88 -1.85 -11.72
C VAL A 23 -1.57 -0.49 -11.92
N THR A 24 -2.76 -0.47 -12.51
CA THR A 24 -3.53 0.77 -12.68
C THR A 24 -3.86 1.44 -11.34
N LYS A 25 -4.25 0.66 -10.32
CA LYS A 25 -4.47 1.20 -8.96
C LYS A 25 -3.23 1.83 -8.38
N PHE A 26 -2.08 1.21 -8.61
CA PHE A 26 -0.80 1.71 -8.13
C PHE A 26 -0.42 3.02 -8.85
N ILE A 27 -0.54 3.07 -10.17
CA ILE A 27 -0.33 4.28 -10.99
C ILE A 27 -1.19 5.44 -10.48
N ASN A 28 -2.48 5.17 -10.22
CA ASN A 28 -3.39 6.19 -9.69
C ASN A 28 -2.97 6.71 -8.30
N CYS A 29 -2.26 5.92 -7.51
CA CYS A 29 -1.74 6.34 -6.20
C CYS A 29 -0.42 7.13 -6.31
N VAL A 30 0.41 6.80 -7.30
CA VAL A 30 1.65 7.54 -7.61
C VAL A 30 1.35 8.88 -8.28
N MET A 31 0.24 8.95 -9.01
CA MET A 31 -0.15 10.13 -9.78
C MET A 31 -0.37 11.34 -8.88
N SER A 32 0.26 12.47 -9.24
CA SER A 32 0.05 13.80 -8.66
C SER A 32 -0.48 14.74 -9.75
N ASP A 33 -1.36 15.67 -9.39
CA ASP A 33 -1.92 16.71 -10.27
C ASP A 33 -2.59 16.18 -11.55
N GLY A 34 -3.05 14.94 -11.55
CA GLY A 34 -3.65 14.31 -12.71
C GLY A 34 -2.65 13.91 -13.83
N LYS A 35 -1.34 14.00 -13.59
CA LYS A 35 -0.27 13.70 -14.58
C LYS A 35 -0.06 12.18 -14.72
N ARG A 36 -1.02 11.50 -15.32
CA ARG A 36 -1.03 10.05 -15.44
C ARG A 36 0.16 9.49 -16.23
N SER A 37 0.50 10.09 -17.37
CA SER A 37 1.62 9.64 -18.21
C SER A 37 2.97 9.68 -17.48
N THR A 38 3.15 10.65 -16.58
CA THR A 38 4.34 10.74 -15.73
C THR A 38 4.36 9.60 -14.70
N ALA A 39 3.22 9.30 -14.07
CA ALA A 39 3.12 8.21 -13.10
C ALA A 39 3.32 6.83 -13.75
N GLU A 40 2.78 6.61 -14.95
CA GLU A 40 3.01 5.41 -15.75
C GLU A 40 4.50 5.23 -16.06
N ARG A 41 5.16 6.30 -16.53
CA ARG A 41 6.61 6.29 -16.82
C ARG A 41 7.45 5.98 -15.56
N ILE A 42 7.07 6.52 -14.41
CA ILE A 42 7.77 6.23 -13.15
C ILE A 42 7.67 4.74 -12.82
N LEU A 43 6.48 4.17 -12.88
CA LEU A 43 6.29 2.76 -12.53
C LEU A 43 6.95 1.83 -13.55
N TYR A 44 6.79 2.06 -14.84
CA TYR A 44 7.39 1.20 -15.88
C TYR A 44 8.92 1.21 -15.80
N LYS A 45 9.54 2.38 -15.65
CA LYS A 45 10.98 2.47 -15.45
C LYS A 45 11.44 1.82 -14.14
N SER A 46 10.63 1.86 -13.08
CA SER A 46 10.96 1.12 -11.85
C SER A 46 10.93 -0.39 -12.08
N PHE A 47 10.03 -0.89 -12.93
CA PHE A 47 9.98 -2.31 -13.30
C PHE A 47 11.18 -2.72 -14.17
N ASP A 48 11.63 -1.84 -15.08
CA ASP A 48 12.85 -2.06 -15.86
C ASP A 48 14.07 -2.20 -14.93
N ILE A 49 14.21 -1.29 -13.95
CA ILE A 49 15.29 -1.34 -12.95
C ILE A 49 15.22 -2.63 -12.11
N ILE A 50 14.02 -3.07 -11.71
CA ILE A 50 13.85 -4.33 -10.97
C ILE A 50 14.30 -5.51 -11.83
N LYS A 51 13.91 -5.55 -13.10
CA LYS A 51 14.30 -6.60 -14.04
C LYS A 51 15.81 -6.67 -14.24
N GLU A 52 16.47 -5.51 -14.36
CA GLU A 52 17.94 -5.44 -14.48
C GLU A 52 18.68 -5.93 -13.23
N LYS A 53 18.15 -5.60 -12.04
CA LYS A 53 18.81 -5.93 -10.75
C LYS A 53 18.54 -7.34 -10.26
N THR A 54 17.35 -7.88 -10.50
CA THR A 54 16.93 -9.17 -9.92
C THR A 54 16.87 -10.31 -10.93
N ALA A 55 16.88 -10.00 -12.24
CA ALA A 55 16.62 -10.94 -13.35
C ALA A 55 15.27 -11.69 -13.24
N ASP A 56 14.42 -11.32 -12.28
CA ASP A 56 13.09 -11.89 -12.04
C ASP A 56 12.02 -11.10 -12.81
N ASP A 57 10.84 -11.70 -12.96
CA ASP A 57 9.66 -11.02 -13.48
C ASP A 57 9.24 -9.87 -12.53
N PRO A 58 9.32 -8.60 -12.98
CA PRO A 58 9.01 -7.45 -12.14
C PRO A 58 7.58 -7.47 -11.60
N LEU A 59 6.64 -8.07 -12.33
CA LEU A 59 5.25 -8.18 -11.90
C LEU A 59 5.11 -9.16 -10.71
N LYS A 60 5.90 -10.22 -10.66
CA LYS A 60 5.94 -11.15 -9.51
C LYS A 60 6.51 -10.47 -8.29
N VAL A 61 7.64 -9.76 -8.44
CA VAL A 61 8.26 -8.99 -7.35
C VAL A 61 7.29 -7.94 -6.81
N PHE A 62 6.62 -7.21 -7.70
CA PHE A 62 5.61 -6.21 -7.34
C PHE A 62 4.43 -6.81 -6.55
N LYS A 63 3.84 -7.92 -7.02
CA LYS A 63 2.74 -8.60 -6.30
C LYS A 63 3.20 -9.07 -4.93
N LYS A 64 4.37 -9.71 -4.85
CA LYS A 64 4.97 -10.18 -3.60
C LYS A 64 5.21 -9.02 -2.62
N ALA A 65 5.74 -7.89 -3.10
CA ALA A 65 5.95 -6.69 -2.28
C ALA A 65 4.63 -6.18 -1.68
N ILE A 66 3.58 -6.05 -2.51
CA ILE A 66 2.26 -5.62 -2.03
C ILE A 66 1.71 -6.60 -0.99
N ASP A 67 1.79 -7.92 -1.24
CA ASP A 67 1.27 -8.94 -0.32
C ASP A 67 2.01 -8.91 1.02
N ASN A 68 3.32 -8.70 1.01
CA ASN A 68 4.12 -8.56 2.21
C ASN A 68 3.79 -7.31 3.04
N VAL A 69 3.30 -6.24 2.41
CA VAL A 69 2.97 -4.97 3.10
C VAL A 69 1.51 -4.91 3.55
N LYS A 70 0.62 -5.76 3.05
CA LYS A 70 -0.80 -5.77 3.44
C LYS A 70 -0.99 -6.00 4.95
N PRO A 71 -1.60 -5.06 5.71
CA PRO A 71 -1.90 -5.25 7.12
C PRO A 71 -3.14 -6.14 7.30
N SER A 72 -3.11 -7.03 8.28
CA SER A 72 -4.28 -7.81 8.71
C SER A 72 -5.14 -7.05 9.73
N LEU A 73 -4.50 -6.27 10.59
CA LEU A 73 -5.12 -5.52 11.66
C LEU A 73 -4.79 -4.03 11.53
N GLU A 74 -5.70 -3.18 11.98
CA GLU A 74 -5.46 -1.75 12.20
C GLU A 74 -6.04 -1.35 13.56
N VAL A 75 -5.59 -0.22 14.10
CA VAL A 75 -6.12 0.33 15.35
C VAL A 75 -7.02 1.50 15.04
N LYS A 76 -8.23 1.49 15.62
CA LYS A 76 -9.18 2.59 15.50
C LYS A 76 -9.48 3.17 16.88
N SER A 77 -9.45 4.50 17.00
CA SER A 77 -9.86 5.19 18.21
C SER A 77 -11.39 5.11 18.36
N ARG A 78 -11.83 4.70 19.55
CA ARG A 78 -13.24 4.68 19.93
C ARG A 78 -13.45 5.35 21.29
N ARG A 79 -14.48 6.15 21.39
CA ARG A 79 -14.86 6.82 22.65
C ARG A 79 -15.88 5.96 23.41
N VAL A 80 -15.50 5.53 24.60
CA VAL A 80 -16.37 4.74 25.49
C VAL A 80 -16.33 5.39 26.88
N GLY A 81 -17.50 5.76 27.43
CA GLY A 81 -17.60 6.34 28.76
C GLY A 81 -16.78 7.62 28.97
N GLY A 82 -16.57 8.42 27.90
CA GLY A 82 -15.78 9.66 27.97
C GLY A 82 -14.29 9.51 27.68
N SER A 83 -13.74 8.30 27.68
CA SER A 83 -12.34 8.00 27.37
C SER A 83 -12.17 7.47 25.96
N ASN A 84 -11.03 7.77 25.32
CA ASN A 84 -10.69 7.27 23.99
C ASN A 84 -9.83 6.01 24.10
N TYR A 85 -10.32 4.91 23.53
CA TYR A 85 -9.61 3.64 23.49
C TYR A 85 -9.15 3.33 22.07
N GLN A 86 -7.96 2.77 21.97
CA GLN A 86 -7.41 2.27 20.69
C GLN A 86 -7.85 0.82 20.51
N VAL A 87 -8.82 0.59 19.64
CA VAL A 87 -9.43 -0.74 19.44
C VAL A 87 -8.85 -1.41 18.21
N PRO A 88 -8.26 -2.62 18.31
CA PRO A 88 -7.79 -3.38 17.16
C PRO A 88 -8.97 -3.93 16.36
N VAL A 89 -8.93 -3.71 15.04
CA VAL A 89 -9.99 -4.12 14.11
C VAL A 89 -9.36 -4.80 12.89
N GLU A 90 -9.99 -5.85 12.39
CA GLU A 90 -9.59 -6.46 11.13
C GLU A 90 -9.79 -5.50 9.96
N VAL A 91 -8.83 -5.49 9.05
CA VAL A 91 -8.88 -4.62 7.87
C VAL A 91 -9.60 -5.32 6.73
N ASN A 92 -10.57 -4.65 6.13
CA ASN A 92 -11.26 -5.13 4.93
C ASN A 92 -10.26 -5.35 3.77
N PRO A 93 -10.38 -6.42 2.94
CA PRO A 93 -9.47 -6.73 1.85
C PRO A 93 -9.16 -5.56 0.90
N ASN A 94 -10.18 -4.79 0.52
CA ASN A 94 -9.98 -3.61 -0.34
C ASN A 94 -9.16 -2.52 0.35
N ARG A 95 -9.32 -2.35 1.66
CA ARG A 95 -8.56 -1.39 2.45
C ARG A 95 -7.13 -1.88 2.70
N ARG A 96 -6.91 -3.18 2.92
CA ARG A 96 -5.56 -3.79 3.00
C ARG A 96 -4.73 -3.41 1.78
N LEU A 97 -5.32 -3.60 0.60
CA LEU A 97 -4.67 -3.24 -0.67
C LEU A 97 -4.39 -1.74 -0.77
N SER A 98 -5.35 -0.89 -0.42
CA SER A 98 -5.17 0.56 -0.49
C SER A 98 -4.10 1.07 0.49
N LEU A 99 -4.01 0.48 1.68
CA LEU A 99 -2.99 0.81 2.67
C LEU A 99 -1.60 0.38 2.21
N SER A 100 -1.45 -0.85 1.68
CA SER A 100 -0.16 -1.34 1.19
C SER A 100 0.40 -0.47 0.06
N ILE A 101 -0.43 -0.10 -0.92
CA ILE A 101 -0.02 0.79 -2.01
C ILE A 101 0.41 2.16 -1.46
N ARG A 102 -0.39 2.76 -0.58
CA ARG A 102 -0.09 4.07 0.00
C ARG A 102 1.22 4.07 0.80
N TRP A 103 1.46 3.03 1.59
CA TRP A 103 2.68 2.92 2.36
C TRP A 103 3.91 2.74 1.47
N ILE A 104 3.85 1.88 0.47
CA ILE A 104 4.96 1.70 -0.47
C ILE A 104 5.29 3.03 -1.17
N VAL A 105 4.29 3.73 -1.70
CA VAL A 105 4.51 5.01 -2.40
C VAL A 105 5.04 6.08 -1.44
N GLY A 106 4.50 6.17 -0.23
CA GLY A 106 4.94 7.13 0.78
C GLY A 106 6.40 6.91 1.17
N TYR A 107 6.74 5.70 1.60
CA TYR A 107 8.11 5.39 2.00
C TYR A 107 9.10 5.43 0.83
N ALA A 108 8.68 5.08 -0.39
CA ALA A 108 9.52 5.28 -1.57
C ALA A 108 9.88 6.75 -1.78
N SER A 109 8.94 7.68 -1.59
CA SER A 109 9.21 9.11 -1.75
C SER A 109 10.17 9.67 -0.68
N GLU A 110 10.11 9.13 0.54
CA GLU A 110 10.95 9.53 1.68
C GLU A 110 12.37 8.95 1.63
N ARG A 111 12.65 7.94 0.77
CA ARG A 111 13.98 7.32 0.66
C ARG A 111 15.03 8.33 0.21
N GLY A 112 16.21 8.23 0.82
CA GLY A 112 17.39 9.01 0.44
C GLY A 112 18.34 8.29 -0.55
N ASP A 113 18.12 7.00 -0.81
CA ASP A 113 19.03 6.10 -1.55
C ASP A 113 18.78 6.04 -3.07
N GLY A 114 18.18 7.07 -3.65
CA GLY A 114 17.94 7.19 -5.08
C GLY A 114 17.85 8.65 -5.50
N LYS A 115 18.32 8.95 -6.70
CA LYS A 115 18.22 10.30 -7.27
C LYS A 115 16.83 10.58 -7.84
N THR A 116 16.18 9.56 -8.37
CA THR A 116 14.88 9.66 -9.05
C THR A 116 13.82 8.84 -8.34
N MET A 117 12.54 9.24 -8.47
CA MET A 117 11.42 8.47 -7.90
C MET A 117 11.36 7.05 -8.45
N GLN A 118 11.82 6.82 -9.68
CA GLN A 118 11.88 5.51 -10.32
C GLN A 118 12.82 4.56 -9.56
N GLU A 119 14.03 5.04 -9.21
CA GLU A 119 15.02 4.29 -8.44
C GLU A 119 14.54 4.02 -7.01
N LYS A 120 14.02 5.06 -6.36
CA LYS A 120 13.46 4.97 -5.00
C LYS A 120 12.33 3.94 -4.92
N LEU A 121 11.43 3.96 -5.89
CA LEU A 121 10.31 3.02 -5.97
C LEU A 121 10.78 1.60 -6.25
N ALA A 122 11.73 1.41 -7.17
CA ALA A 122 12.32 0.10 -7.46
C ALA A 122 12.98 -0.49 -6.20
N ASN A 123 13.78 0.30 -5.50
CA ASN A 123 14.46 -0.14 -4.28
C ASN A 123 13.45 -0.50 -3.18
N GLU A 124 12.40 0.33 -2.94
CA GLU A 124 11.36 0.00 -1.94
C GLU A 124 10.58 -1.27 -2.30
N LEU A 125 10.25 -1.48 -3.59
CA LEU A 125 9.56 -2.71 -4.02
C LEU A 125 10.42 -3.96 -3.84
N MET A 126 11.72 -3.89 -4.16
CA MET A 126 12.65 -5.01 -3.94
C MET A 126 12.82 -5.32 -2.44
N ASP A 127 12.98 -4.28 -1.61
CA ASP A 127 13.10 -4.44 -0.16
C ASP A 127 11.81 -5.04 0.42
N ALA A 128 10.65 -4.53 0.03
CA ALA A 128 9.35 -5.03 0.48
C ALA A 128 9.11 -6.49 0.06
N ALA A 129 9.54 -6.89 -1.15
CA ALA A 129 9.49 -8.29 -1.59
C ALA A 129 10.36 -9.22 -0.72
N ASN A 130 11.44 -8.69 -0.13
CA ASN A 130 12.35 -9.38 0.78
C ASN A 130 12.05 -9.13 2.27
N LEU A 131 10.83 -8.68 2.59
CA LEU A 131 10.38 -8.36 3.96
C LEU A 131 11.26 -7.31 4.66
N ARG A 132 11.75 -6.33 3.92
CA ARG A 132 12.57 -5.20 4.39
C ARG A 132 11.91 -3.88 3.97
N GLY A 133 12.52 -2.77 4.35
CA GLY A 133 12.08 -1.44 3.94
C GLY A 133 11.07 -0.78 4.88
N GLY A 134 10.80 0.50 4.64
CA GLY A 134 9.96 1.34 5.48
C GLY A 134 8.49 0.92 5.49
N ALA A 135 7.97 0.49 4.34
CA ALA A 135 6.59 0.04 4.21
C ALA A 135 6.30 -1.23 5.02
N VAL A 136 7.25 -2.18 5.05
CA VAL A 136 7.15 -3.41 5.87
C VAL A 136 7.22 -3.06 7.35
N LYS A 137 8.18 -2.21 7.74
CA LYS A 137 8.28 -1.72 9.12
C LYS A 137 6.99 -1.06 9.59
N LYS A 138 6.35 -0.24 8.73
CA LYS A 138 5.06 0.38 9.05
C LYS A 138 3.96 -0.64 9.31
N ARG A 139 3.89 -1.72 8.52
CA ARG A 139 2.97 -2.84 8.78
C ARG A 139 3.22 -3.46 10.14
N GLU A 140 4.49 -3.74 10.46
CA GLU A 140 4.88 -4.34 11.74
C GLU A 140 4.54 -3.44 12.93
N ASP A 141 4.79 -2.13 12.81
CA ASP A 141 4.43 -1.16 13.85
C ASP A 141 2.91 -1.11 14.08
N VAL A 142 2.11 -1.15 13.02
CA VAL A 142 0.65 -1.19 13.11
C VAL A 142 0.18 -2.50 13.78
N HIS A 143 0.77 -3.64 13.43
CA HIS A 143 0.45 -4.91 14.06
C HIS A 143 0.87 -4.94 15.54
N ARG A 144 2.05 -4.40 15.88
CA ARG A 144 2.51 -4.26 17.26
C ARG A 144 1.59 -3.38 18.10
N MET A 145 1.13 -2.25 17.53
CA MET A 145 0.13 -1.41 18.19
C MET A 145 -1.19 -2.15 18.39
N ALA A 146 -1.63 -2.93 17.42
CA ALA A 146 -2.87 -3.73 17.54
C ALA A 146 -2.74 -4.80 18.62
N GLU A 147 -1.58 -5.45 18.72
CA GLU A 147 -1.31 -6.46 19.75
C GLU A 147 -1.25 -5.86 21.16
N ALA A 148 -0.55 -4.72 21.31
CA ALA A 148 -0.49 -3.99 22.59
C ALA A 148 -1.87 -3.56 23.10
N ASN A 149 -2.80 -3.28 22.18
CA ASN A 149 -4.17 -2.88 22.50
C ASN A 149 -5.18 -4.04 22.48
N LYS A 150 -4.71 -5.29 22.43
CA LYS A 150 -5.56 -6.49 22.33
C LYS A 150 -6.61 -6.60 23.46
N ALA A 151 -6.28 -6.09 24.64
CA ALA A 151 -7.20 -6.06 25.77
C ALA A 151 -8.50 -5.28 25.50
N PHE A 152 -8.47 -4.32 24.59
CA PHE A 152 -9.61 -3.49 24.20
C PHE A 152 -10.41 -4.05 23.00
N ALA A 153 -10.07 -5.25 22.51
CA ALA A 153 -10.75 -5.85 21.36
C ALA A 153 -12.25 -6.09 21.59
N HIS A 154 -12.68 -6.25 22.83
CA HIS A 154 -14.09 -6.41 23.20
C HIS A 154 -14.94 -5.14 22.97
N TYR A 155 -14.32 -3.97 22.79
CA TYR A 155 -15.02 -2.74 22.38
C TYR A 155 -15.25 -2.65 20.86
N ARG A 156 -14.99 -3.72 20.13
CA ARG A 156 -15.26 -3.81 18.67
C ARG A 156 -16.75 -4.05 18.44
N TRP A 157 -17.36 -3.25 17.59
CA TRP A 157 -18.69 -3.43 17.00
C TRP A 157 -18.65 -3.28 15.49
#